data_c45281669b20e082f8bd61b028dbbb58
#
_entry.id   c45281669b20e082f8bd61b028dbbb58
#
_cell.length_a   1.000
_cell.length_b   1.000
_cell.length_c   1.000
_cell.angle_alpha   90.00
_cell.angle_beta   90.00
_cell.angle_gamma   90.00
#
_symmetry.space_group_name_H-M   'P 1'
#
loop_
_entity.id
_entity.type
_entity.pdbx_description
1 polymer ?
#
loop_
_entity_poly.entity_id
_entity_poly.type
_entity_poly.pdbx_seq_one_letter_code
_entity_poly.pdbx_strand_id
1 'polypeptide(L)'
;MKKFNFFSVLLSAALLSGVTASTTVTAADQFVTIGTGGVTGVYYPTGGSICRLVNKDRASHGVRCTVESTGGSVYNINTIRAGELDLGVAQSDWQYHAYNGTSKFADAGAFTDLRAVFSVHPEPFTVVARADSGITNLEDLQGKRVNIGNPGSGQRGTMEVLMEALGWDKSTFALAS
;
A
#
# COMPACT_ATOMS: atom_id res chain seq x y z
N MET A 1 -39.07 -89.73 -4.01
CA MET A 1 -39.30 -88.92 -5.22
C MET A 1 -39.44 -87.51 -4.82
N LYS A 2 -38.40 -86.72 -4.90
CA LYS A 2 -38.43 -85.19 -4.84
C LYS A 2 -37.28 -84.71 -5.69
N LYS A 3 -37.61 -83.91 -6.70
CA LYS A 3 -36.71 -83.34 -7.67
C LYS A 3 -36.04 -82.14 -7.02
N PHE A 4 -34.71 -82.03 -7.05
CA PHE A 4 -33.92 -80.89 -6.62
C PHE A 4 -33.61 -80.08 -7.87
N ASN A 5 -34.12 -78.81 -7.89
CA ASN A 5 -33.80 -77.86 -8.93
C ASN A 5 -32.54 -77.10 -8.52
N PHE A 6 -31.51 -77.18 -9.35
CA PHE A 6 -30.31 -76.34 -9.24
C PHE A 6 -30.62 -74.99 -9.80
N PHE A 7 -30.62 -74.01 -8.93
CA PHE A 7 -30.69 -72.57 -9.31
C PHE A 7 -29.27 -71.99 -9.45
N SER A 8 -28.91 -71.73 -10.69
CA SER A 8 -27.64 -71.08 -11.01
C SER A 8 -27.66 -69.59 -10.54
N VAL A 9 -26.81 -69.24 -9.56
CA VAL A 9 -26.58 -67.88 -9.16
C VAL A 9 -25.46 -67.31 -10.04
N LEU A 10 -25.83 -66.45 -11.00
CA LEU A 10 -24.90 -65.60 -11.75
C LEU A 10 -24.51 -64.44 -10.91
N LEU A 11 -23.28 -64.44 -10.40
CA LEU A 11 -22.68 -63.31 -9.65
C LEU A 11 -22.16 -62.28 -10.66
N SER A 12 -22.94 -61.22 -10.90
CA SER A 12 -22.53 -60.08 -11.72
C SER A 12 -21.63 -59.18 -10.87
N ALA A 13 -20.32 -59.23 -11.09
CA ALA A 13 -19.36 -58.25 -10.53
C ALA A 13 -19.50 -56.92 -11.27
N ALA A 14 -20.21 -55.97 -10.67
CA ALA A 14 -20.24 -54.56 -11.13
C ALA A 14 -18.95 -53.88 -10.71
N LEU A 15 -18.04 -53.67 -11.67
CA LEU A 15 -16.87 -52.79 -11.53
C LEU A 15 -17.35 -51.33 -11.38
N LEU A 16 -17.44 -50.83 -10.16
CA LEU A 16 -17.57 -49.40 -9.90
C LEU A 16 -16.23 -48.72 -10.23
N SER A 17 -16.09 -48.23 -11.48
CA SER A 17 -15.03 -47.31 -11.85
C SER A 17 -15.31 -45.95 -11.18
N GLY A 18 -14.72 -45.73 -10.00
CA GLY A 18 -14.76 -44.45 -9.33
C GLY A 18 -14.01 -43.40 -10.16
N VAL A 19 -14.74 -42.59 -10.91
CA VAL A 19 -14.20 -41.37 -11.51
C VAL A 19 -13.93 -40.42 -10.37
N THR A 20 -12.68 -40.33 -9.92
CA THR A 20 -12.23 -39.26 -9.04
C THR A 20 -12.20 -37.95 -9.83
N ALA A 21 -13.29 -37.20 -9.80
CA ALA A 21 -13.31 -35.83 -10.28
C ALA A 21 -12.34 -35.03 -9.42
N SER A 22 -11.14 -34.77 -9.94
CA SER A 22 -10.21 -33.83 -9.35
C SER A 22 -10.87 -32.44 -9.42
N THR A 23 -11.50 -32.02 -8.34
CA THR A 23 -11.96 -30.64 -8.21
C THR A 23 -10.71 -29.76 -8.14
N THR A 24 -10.37 -29.10 -9.23
CA THR A 24 -9.41 -27.99 -9.21
C THR A 24 -10.01 -26.90 -8.33
N VAL A 25 -9.52 -26.81 -7.09
CA VAL A 25 -9.82 -25.67 -6.23
C VAL A 25 -9.15 -24.47 -6.90
N THR A 26 -9.92 -23.71 -7.65
CA THR A 26 -9.47 -22.40 -8.13
C THR A 26 -9.33 -21.53 -6.89
N ALA A 27 -8.12 -21.09 -6.57
CA ALA A 27 -7.91 -20.13 -5.50
C ALA A 27 -8.85 -18.93 -5.75
N ALA A 28 -9.65 -18.57 -4.75
CA ALA A 28 -10.52 -17.39 -4.87
C ALA A 28 -9.66 -16.16 -5.18
N ASP A 29 -10.10 -15.34 -6.15
CA ASP A 29 -9.39 -14.10 -6.49
C ASP A 29 -9.24 -13.25 -5.23
N GLN A 30 -8.01 -13.01 -4.80
CA GLN A 30 -7.68 -12.11 -3.70
C GLN A 30 -7.36 -10.73 -4.29
N PHE A 31 -8.11 -9.72 -3.86
CA PHE A 31 -7.86 -8.34 -4.27
C PHE A 31 -6.90 -7.69 -3.29
N VAL A 32 -5.91 -6.98 -3.82
CA VAL A 32 -4.94 -6.21 -3.06
C VAL A 32 -4.86 -4.81 -3.64
N THR A 33 -5.00 -3.80 -2.80
CA THR A 33 -4.92 -2.39 -3.19
C THR A 33 -3.69 -1.74 -2.57
N ILE A 34 -2.91 -1.04 -3.40
CA ILE A 34 -1.74 -0.27 -2.98
C ILE A 34 -2.08 1.22 -3.01
N GLY A 35 -2.14 1.86 -1.84
CA GLY A 35 -2.20 3.31 -1.73
C GLY A 35 -0.87 3.94 -2.15
N THR A 36 -0.93 5.00 -2.94
CA THR A 36 0.25 5.61 -3.54
C THR A 36 0.40 7.09 -3.17
N GLY A 37 0.23 7.98 -4.09
CA GLY A 37 0.25 9.42 -3.99
C GLY A 37 -0.47 10.04 -5.18
N GLY A 38 -0.28 11.31 -5.43
CA GLY A 38 -0.84 11.96 -6.62
C GLY A 38 -0.34 11.31 -7.91
N VAL A 39 -1.19 11.26 -8.93
CA VAL A 39 -0.90 10.58 -10.21
C VAL A 39 0.33 11.12 -10.96
N THR A 40 0.74 12.35 -10.68
CA THR A 40 1.95 12.97 -11.25
C THR A 40 3.22 12.73 -10.41
N GLY A 41 3.08 12.13 -9.22
CA GLY A 41 4.20 11.82 -8.33
C GLY A 41 4.79 10.43 -8.59
N VAL A 42 5.93 10.15 -7.95
CA VAL A 42 6.69 8.90 -8.14
C VAL A 42 5.97 7.68 -7.58
N TYR A 43 5.22 7.82 -6.50
CA TYR A 43 4.56 6.68 -5.83
C TYR A 43 3.54 5.99 -6.72
N TYR A 44 2.78 6.74 -7.52
CA TYR A 44 1.74 6.17 -8.38
C TYR A 44 2.31 5.24 -9.46
N PRO A 45 3.28 5.65 -10.30
CA PRO A 45 3.91 4.73 -11.26
C PRO A 45 4.68 3.60 -10.59
N THR A 46 5.23 3.80 -9.39
CA THR A 46 5.90 2.75 -8.61
C THR A 46 4.91 1.66 -8.21
N GLY A 47 3.81 2.01 -7.56
CA GLY A 47 2.73 1.07 -7.22
C GLY A 47 2.16 0.37 -8.46
N GLY A 48 1.97 1.13 -9.55
CA GLY A 48 1.53 0.58 -10.83
C GLY A 48 2.48 -0.45 -11.42
N SER A 49 3.80 -0.26 -11.25
CA SER A 49 4.81 -1.22 -11.69
C SER A 49 4.78 -2.50 -10.84
N ILE A 50 4.64 -2.37 -9.52
CA ILE A 50 4.47 -3.49 -8.61
C ILE A 50 3.22 -4.30 -9.00
N CYS A 51 2.06 -3.64 -9.16
CA CYS A 51 0.84 -4.32 -9.54
C CYS A 51 0.92 -4.99 -10.91
N ARG A 52 1.62 -4.41 -11.88
CA ARG A 52 1.87 -5.08 -13.18
C ARG A 52 2.65 -6.38 -13.01
N LEU A 53 3.68 -6.39 -12.16
CA LEU A 53 4.47 -7.60 -11.88
C LEU A 53 3.63 -8.66 -11.17
N VAL A 54 2.89 -8.29 -10.12
CA VAL A 54 1.99 -9.21 -9.42
C VAL A 54 0.95 -9.79 -10.38
N ASN A 55 0.27 -8.95 -11.15
CA ASN A 55 -0.81 -9.39 -12.05
C ASN A 55 -0.31 -10.27 -13.21
N LYS A 56 0.99 -10.23 -13.56
CA LYS A 56 1.57 -11.07 -14.61
C LYS A 56 1.39 -12.57 -14.29
N ASP A 57 1.55 -12.94 -13.03
CA ASP A 57 1.46 -14.33 -12.59
C ASP A 57 0.15 -14.63 -11.85
N ARG A 58 -0.88 -13.77 -12.05
CA ARG A 58 -2.18 -13.88 -11.39
C ARG A 58 -2.82 -15.25 -11.55
N ALA A 59 -2.68 -15.89 -12.72
CA ALA A 59 -3.25 -17.21 -12.97
C ALA A 59 -2.68 -18.30 -12.03
N SER A 60 -1.47 -18.10 -11.50
CA SER A 60 -0.81 -19.05 -10.61
C SER A 60 -1.16 -18.86 -9.13
N HIS A 61 -1.36 -17.61 -8.69
CA HIS A 61 -1.55 -17.30 -7.26
C HIS A 61 -2.90 -16.65 -6.91
N GLY A 62 -3.73 -16.30 -7.90
CA GLY A 62 -5.08 -15.75 -7.68
C GLY A 62 -5.11 -14.31 -7.15
N VAL A 63 -3.96 -13.63 -6.98
CA VAL A 63 -3.91 -12.26 -6.46
C VAL A 63 -4.10 -11.24 -7.58
N ARG A 64 -5.04 -10.33 -7.41
CA ARG A 64 -5.27 -9.18 -8.28
C ARG A 64 -4.89 -7.90 -7.56
N CYS A 65 -3.85 -7.22 -8.09
CA CYS A 65 -3.32 -5.98 -7.54
C CYS A 65 -3.85 -4.77 -8.31
N THR A 66 -4.27 -3.74 -7.56
CA THR A 66 -4.68 -2.43 -8.07
C THR A 66 -3.96 -1.31 -7.33
N VAL A 67 -3.87 -0.14 -7.93
CA VAL A 67 -3.30 1.05 -7.29
C VAL A 67 -4.36 2.10 -7.07
N GLU A 68 -4.23 2.83 -5.98
CA GLU A 68 -5.05 3.97 -5.65
C GLU A 68 -4.20 5.24 -5.55
N SER A 69 -4.68 6.32 -6.17
CA SER A 69 -4.11 7.66 -6.00
C SER A 69 -4.59 8.24 -4.68
N THR A 70 -3.66 8.62 -3.81
CA THR A 70 -3.95 9.05 -2.43
C THR A 70 -3.23 10.36 -2.07
N GLY A 71 -3.38 10.78 -0.82
CA GLY A 71 -2.63 11.89 -0.25
C GLY A 71 -1.15 11.60 -0.01
N GLY A 72 -0.72 10.35 0.01
CA GLY A 72 0.68 9.93 0.25
C GLY A 72 0.90 9.30 1.61
N SER A 73 2.13 9.38 2.15
CA SER A 73 2.64 8.55 3.25
C SER A 73 1.75 8.49 4.49
N VAL A 74 1.39 9.63 5.07
CA VAL A 74 0.60 9.68 6.30
C VAL A 74 -0.83 9.19 6.06
N TYR A 75 -1.42 9.59 4.92
CA TYR A 75 -2.73 9.10 4.50
C TYR A 75 -2.73 7.58 4.34
N ASN A 76 -1.77 7.02 3.58
CA ASN A 76 -1.68 5.58 3.32
C ASN A 76 -1.60 4.78 4.62
N ILE A 77 -0.73 5.19 5.54
CA ILE A 77 -0.56 4.50 6.83
C ILE A 77 -1.86 4.52 7.66
N ASN A 78 -2.56 5.66 7.71
CA ASN A 78 -3.83 5.76 8.43
C ASN A 78 -4.92 4.89 7.78
N THR A 79 -4.97 4.82 6.45
CA THR A 79 -5.94 4.03 5.70
C THR A 79 -5.66 2.53 5.82
N ILE A 80 -4.37 2.12 5.90
CA ILE A 80 -3.98 0.75 6.26
C ILE A 80 -4.42 0.41 7.68
N ARG A 81 -4.21 1.32 8.65
CA ARG A 81 -4.67 1.14 10.03
C ARG A 81 -6.19 0.96 10.11
N ALA A 82 -6.95 1.67 9.28
CA ALA A 82 -8.40 1.55 9.19
C ALA A 82 -8.88 0.27 8.49
N GLY A 83 -7.98 -0.50 7.86
CA GLY A 83 -8.31 -1.70 7.10
C GLY A 83 -8.91 -1.42 5.71
N GLU A 84 -8.75 -0.21 5.20
CA GLU A 84 -9.30 0.22 3.90
C GLU A 84 -8.27 0.10 2.76
N LEU A 85 -6.97 -0.03 3.09
CA LEU A 85 -5.88 -0.35 2.19
C LEU A 85 -5.11 -1.55 2.72
N ASP A 86 -4.65 -2.42 1.82
CA ASP A 86 -3.81 -3.57 2.15
C ASP A 86 -2.34 -3.16 2.27
N LEU A 87 -1.88 -2.32 1.34
CA LEU A 87 -0.50 -1.87 1.22
C LEU A 87 -0.46 -0.37 0.92
N GLY A 88 0.68 0.25 1.16
CA GLY A 88 0.89 1.65 0.80
C GLY A 88 2.36 1.98 0.62
N VAL A 89 2.64 2.90 -0.31
CA VAL A 89 3.96 3.51 -0.44
C VAL A 89 4.08 4.63 0.59
N ALA A 90 5.12 4.59 1.41
CA ALA A 90 5.33 5.58 2.46
C ALA A 90 6.81 5.81 2.74
N GLN A 91 7.16 7.02 3.15
CA GLN A 91 8.49 7.35 3.67
C GLN A 91 8.78 6.56 4.95
N SER A 92 10.04 6.21 5.15
CA SER A 92 10.46 5.38 6.28
C SER A 92 10.34 6.07 7.65
N ASP A 93 10.51 7.39 7.70
CA ASP A 93 10.29 8.19 8.91
C ASP A 93 8.84 8.13 9.39
N TRP A 94 7.86 8.21 8.47
CA TRP A 94 6.45 8.10 8.84
C TRP A 94 6.05 6.68 9.23
N GLN A 95 6.68 5.65 8.67
CA GLN A 95 6.53 4.26 9.15
C GLN A 95 7.04 4.12 10.57
N TYR A 96 8.21 4.70 10.89
CA TYR A 96 8.78 4.72 12.23
C TYR A 96 7.84 5.42 13.23
N HIS A 97 7.37 6.62 12.88
CA HIS A 97 6.47 7.39 13.74
C HIS A 97 5.13 6.69 13.97
N ALA A 98 4.57 6.06 12.95
CA ALA A 98 3.32 5.30 13.07
C ALA A 98 3.49 4.06 13.95
N TYR A 99 4.58 3.31 13.75
CA TYR A 99 4.87 2.12 14.55
C TYR A 99 5.02 2.44 16.04
N ASN A 100 5.66 3.56 16.36
CA ASN A 100 5.94 3.99 17.73
C ASN A 100 4.85 4.90 18.33
N GLY A 101 3.85 5.35 17.57
CA GLY A 101 2.82 6.28 18.04
C GLY A 101 3.37 7.64 18.40
N THR A 102 4.24 8.21 17.56
CA THR A 102 4.87 9.50 17.77
C THR A 102 4.57 10.49 16.64
N SER A 103 4.94 11.77 16.81
CA SER A 103 4.71 12.85 15.83
C SER A 103 3.21 12.87 15.38
N LYS A 104 2.92 12.84 14.08
CA LYS A 104 1.56 12.86 13.52
C LYS A 104 0.66 11.71 13.98
N PHE A 105 1.21 10.67 14.58
CA PHE A 105 0.48 9.49 15.05
C PHE A 105 0.35 9.43 16.58
N ALA A 106 0.76 10.48 17.31
CA ALA A 106 0.73 10.49 18.77
C ALA A 106 -0.69 10.27 19.32
N ASP A 107 -1.68 10.96 18.76
CA ASP A 107 -3.09 10.83 19.19
C ASP A 107 -3.70 9.48 18.85
N ALA A 108 -3.29 8.88 17.73
CA ALA A 108 -3.77 7.57 17.28
C ALA A 108 -3.06 6.40 17.99
N GLY A 109 -1.95 6.67 18.68
CA GLY A 109 -1.12 5.68 19.36
C GLY A 109 -0.29 4.81 18.41
N ALA A 110 0.47 3.90 18.99
CA ALA A 110 1.35 3.00 18.26
C ALA A 110 0.56 2.05 17.33
N PHE A 111 1.11 1.82 16.12
CA PHE A 111 0.58 0.87 15.16
C PHE A 111 1.56 -0.29 15.00
N THR A 112 1.62 -1.16 16.00
CA THR A 112 2.58 -2.25 16.08
C THR A 112 2.34 -3.39 15.08
N ASP A 113 1.17 -3.42 14.44
CA ASP A 113 0.86 -4.38 13.37
C ASP A 113 1.35 -3.93 11.99
N LEU A 114 1.81 -2.68 11.85
CA LEU A 114 2.41 -2.20 10.60
C LEU A 114 3.67 -2.99 10.26
N ARG A 115 3.83 -3.35 8.99
CA ARG A 115 5.01 -4.07 8.48
C ARG A 115 5.60 -3.38 7.27
N ALA A 116 6.94 -3.23 7.25
CA ALA A 116 7.67 -2.88 6.04
C ALA A 116 7.85 -4.14 5.19
N VAL A 117 7.53 -4.05 3.90
CA VAL A 117 7.70 -5.16 2.95
C VAL A 117 9.06 -5.08 2.28
N PHE A 118 9.39 -3.96 1.66
CA PHE A 118 10.69 -3.66 1.07
C PHE A 118 10.87 -2.16 0.84
N SER A 119 12.13 -1.73 0.66
CA SER A 119 12.47 -0.36 0.28
C SER A 119 12.52 -0.23 -1.23
N VAL A 120 11.98 0.87 -1.78
CA VAL A 120 11.89 1.11 -3.22
C VAL A 120 13.02 2.00 -3.72
N HIS A 121 13.20 3.17 -3.10
CA HIS A 121 14.21 4.16 -3.47
C HIS A 121 14.54 5.08 -2.28
N PRO A 122 15.71 5.76 -2.28
CA PRO A 122 15.98 6.84 -1.35
C PRO A 122 15.10 8.05 -1.65
N GLU A 123 14.69 8.77 -0.61
CA GLU A 123 13.83 9.96 -0.71
C GLU A 123 14.39 11.08 0.20
N PRO A 124 15.51 11.70 -0.18
CA PRO A 124 16.09 12.80 0.60
C PRO A 124 15.16 14.02 0.56
N PHE A 125 15.08 14.74 1.68
CA PHE A 125 14.37 16.00 1.71
C PHE A 125 15.03 17.00 0.75
N THR A 126 14.27 17.50 -0.22
CA THR A 126 14.77 18.37 -1.27
C THR A 126 13.88 19.60 -1.41
N VAL A 127 14.50 20.78 -1.39
CA VAL A 127 13.83 22.04 -1.70
C VAL A 127 14.24 22.47 -3.11
N VAL A 128 13.26 22.75 -3.96
CA VAL A 128 13.47 23.25 -5.31
C VAL A 128 12.98 24.68 -5.42
N ALA A 129 13.86 25.57 -5.82
CA ALA A 129 13.56 26.97 -6.05
C ALA A 129 13.85 27.35 -7.51
N ARG A 130 13.11 28.32 -8.03
CA ARG A 130 13.42 28.90 -9.34
C ARG A 130 14.76 29.64 -9.26
N ALA A 131 15.58 29.55 -10.30
CA ALA A 131 16.89 30.18 -10.34
C ALA A 131 16.85 31.73 -10.16
N ASP A 132 15.74 32.33 -10.61
CA ASP A 132 15.53 33.80 -10.51
C ASP A 132 14.81 34.22 -9.22
N SER A 133 14.58 33.32 -8.27
CA SER A 133 13.87 33.63 -7.01
C SER A 133 14.72 34.31 -5.96
N GLY A 134 16.04 34.25 -6.09
CA GLY A 134 17.00 34.72 -5.08
C GLY A 134 17.05 33.84 -3.82
N ILE A 135 16.47 32.64 -3.85
CA ILE A 135 16.49 31.68 -2.73
C ILE A 135 17.78 30.86 -2.86
N THR A 136 18.65 30.92 -1.86
CA THR A 136 19.92 30.19 -1.80
C THR A 136 20.05 29.30 -0.55
N ASN A 137 19.25 29.58 0.47
CA ASN A 137 19.19 28.80 1.73
C ASN A 137 17.74 28.74 2.25
N LEU A 138 17.52 28.01 3.34
CA LEU A 138 16.18 27.82 3.90
C LEU A 138 15.54 29.13 4.41
N GLU A 139 16.34 30.00 5.01
CA GLU A 139 15.86 31.26 5.59
C GLU A 139 15.28 32.20 4.52
N ASP A 140 15.76 32.09 3.28
CA ASP A 140 15.26 32.86 2.14
C ASP A 140 13.82 32.51 1.75
N LEU A 141 13.27 31.41 2.28
CA LEU A 141 11.87 31.01 2.08
C LEU A 141 10.89 31.93 2.82
N GLN A 142 11.33 32.63 3.86
CA GLN A 142 10.48 33.54 4.63
C GLN A 142 9.91 34.64 3.71
N GLY A 143 8.62 34.90 3.84
CA GLY A 143 7.91 35.85 2.99
C GLY A 143 7.72 35.42 1.52
N LYS A 144 8.14 34.22 1.14
CA LYS A 144 7.94 33.71 -0.22
C LYS A 144 6.66 32.85 -0.33
N ARG A 145 6.26 32.58 -1.55
CA ARG A 145 5.19 31.61 -1.84
C ARG A 145 5.82 30.22 -1.89
N VAL A 146 5.45 29.36 -0.97
CA VAL A 146 6.07 28.04 -0.81
C VAL A 146 4.99 26.94 -0.89
N ASN A 147 5.24 25.93 -1.71
CA ASN A 147 4.47 24.68 -1.67
C ASN A 147 5.10 23.78 -0.62
N ILE A 148 4.38 23.53 0.46
CA ILE A 148 4.84 22.70 1.59
C ILE A 148 4.29 21.27 1.55
N GLY A 149 3.59 20.92 0.48
CA GLY A 149 3.02 19.59 0.26
C GLY A 149 1.53 19.47 0.59
N ASN A 150 0.89 18.49 -0.04
CA ASN A 150 -0.53 18.24 0.16
C ASN A 150 -0.83 17.73 1.58
N PRO A 151 -2.01 18.03 2.14
CA PRO A 151 -2.46 17.39 3.39
C PRO A 151 -2.39 15.86 3.30
N GLY A 152 -1.86 15.22 4.35
CA GLY A 152 -1.68 13.76 4.40
C GLY A 152 -0.44 13.23 3.66
N SER A 153 0.30 14.08 2.93
CA SER A 153 1.57 13.65 2.33
C SER A 153 2.71 13.57 3.35
N GLY A 154 3.69 12.73 3.07
CA GLY A 154 4.92 12.68 3.84
C GLY A 154 5.72 13.98 3.71
N GLN A 155 5.78 14.54 2.50
CA GLN A 155 6.41 15.84 2.25
C GLN A 155 5.85 16.95 3.18
N ARG A 156 4.52 17.03 3.28
CA ARG A 156 3.86 17.99 4.18
C ARG A 156 4.26 17.75 5.64
N GLY A 157 4.24 16.51 6.06
CA GLY A 157 4.62 16.15 7.43
C GLY A 157 6.06 16.51 7.72
N THR A 158 7.01 16.18 6.85
CA THR A 158 8.43 16.53 7.02
C THR A 158 8.66 18.05 7.04
N MET A 159 7.97 18.78 6.16
CA MET A 159 8.07 20.25 6.17
C MET A 159 7.50 20.85 7.46
N GLU A 160 6.42 20.32 8.02
CA GLU A 160 5.86 20.80 9.28
C GLU A 160 6.79 20.54 10.47
N VAL A 161 7.50 19.39 10.50
CA VAL A 161 8.55 19.12 11.51
C VAL A 161 9.71 20.10 11.36
N LEU A 162 10.14 20.41 10.14
CA LEU A 162 11.18 21.39 9.89
C LEU A 162 10.75 22.80 10.34
N MET A 163 9.53 23.18 10.01
CA MET A 163 8.98 24.49 10.44
C MET A 163 8.95 24.60 11.96
N GLU A 164 8.48 23.57 12.67
CA GLU A 164 8.48 23.52 14.14
C GLU A 164 9.90 23.69 14.70
N ALA A 165 10.89 22.98 14.16
CA ALA A 165 12.27 23.04 14.60
C ALA A 165 12.91 24.43 14.38
N LEU A 166 12.44 25.18 13.37
CA LEU A 166 12.89 26.53 13.05
C LEU A 166 12.06 27.66 13.73
N GLY A 167 11.01 27.27 14.46
CA GLY A 167 10.07 28.22 15.05
C GLY A 167 9.21 28.96 14.03
N TRP A 168 8.97 28.30 12.86
CA TRP A 168 8.16 28.80 11.78
C TRP A 168 6.73 28.27 11.83
N ASP A 169 5.83 29.09 11.31
CA ASP A 169 4.44 28.68 11.05
C ASP A 169 4.03 29.06 9.61
N LYS A 170 2.77 28.85 9.27
CA LYS A 170 2.30 29.19 7.93
C LYS A 170 2.36 30.68 7.60
N SER A 171 2.33 31.56 8.63
CA SER A 171 2.44 33.00 8.45
C SER A 171 3.86 33.45 8.13
N THR A 172 4.86 32.60 8.33
CA THR A 172 6.25 32.82 7.91
C THR A 172 6.35 32.98 6.39
N PHE A 173 5.43 32.42 5.64
CA PHE A 173 5.40 32.47 4.18
C PHE A 173 4.34 33.47 3.69
N ALA A 174 4.57 34.07 2.52
CA ALA A 174 3.53 34.91 1.88
C ALA A 174 2.32 34.04 1.47
N LEU A 175 2.58 32.78 1.14
CA LEU A 175 1.58 31.73 0.90
C LEU A 175 2.20 30.37 1.17
N ALA A 176 1.56 29.55 2.01
CA ALA A 176 1.87 28.14 2.21
C ALA A 176 0.74 27.27 1.63
N SER A 177 1.01 26.46 0.60
CA SER A 177 0.03 25.61 -0.08
C SER A 177 0.42 24.11 -0.03
#